data_5a428240d3d11ad58018e66a7908a819
#
_entry.id   5a428240d3d11ad58018e66a7908a819
#
_cell.length_a   1.000
_cell.length_b   1.000
_cell.length_c   1.000
_cell.angle_alpha   90.00
_cell.angle_beta   90.00
_cell.angle_gamma   90.00
#
_symmetry.space_group_name_H-M   'P 1'
#
loop_
_entity.id
_entity.type
_entity.pdbx_description
1 polymer ?
#
loop_
_entity_poly.entity_id
_entity_poly.type
_entity_poly.pdbx_seq_one_letter_code
_entity_poly.pdbx_strand_id
1 'polypeptide(L)'
;MTLLLAPLIALVALAAVALILRAQRGGQRVLVGSVVERSRVGSSLPSILYFTGASCTICHTAQKPALRNLADGLTQSIEIREIDIAVEPTLAREYRVMSLPTTIVLDAGGQVADINVGFASGEKLRRQLVGAGMPVAA
;
A
#
# COMPACT_ATOMS: atom_id res chain seq x y z
N MET A 1 8.45 20.85 -42.81
CA MET A 1 9.15 19.79 -42.05
C MET A 1 9.00 19.95 -40.54
N THR A 2 8.89 21.16 -40.02
CA THR A 2 8.71 21.45 -38.56
C THR A 2 7.32 21.09 -38.01
N LEU A 3 6.27 21.08 -38.84
CA LEU A 3 4.89 20.83 -38.40
C LEU A 3 4.61 19.38 -37.97
N LEU A 4 5.39 18.41 -38.47
CA LEU A 4 5.24 16.98 -38.16
C LEU A 4 6.15 16.53 -36.98
N LEU A 5 7.16 17.32 -36.63
CA LEU A 5 8.09 17.03 -35.52
C LEU A 5 7.44 17.27 -34.16
N ALA A 6 6.60 18.30 -34.02
CA ALA A 6 5.95 18.61 -32.75
C ALA A 6 5.01 17.48 -32.22
N PRO A 7 4.12 16.90 -33.04
CA PRO A 7 3.26 15.79 -32.59
C PRO A 7 4.09 14.51 -32.31
N LEU A 8 5.18 14.28 -33.03
CA LEU A 8 6.05 13.15 -32.79
C LEU A 8 6.77 13.23 -31.44
N ILE A 9 7.28 14.41 -31.10
CA ILE A 9 7.93 14.67 -29.80
C ILE A 9 6.91 14.51 -28.65
N ALA A 10 5.70 15.04 -28.83
CA ALA A 10 4.64 14.90 -27.82
C ALA A 10 4.26 13.42 -27.59
N LEU A 11 4.20 12.63 -28.65
CA LEU A 11 3.85 11.20 -28.58
C LEU A 11 4.95 10.39 -27.87
N VAL A 12 6.22 10.69 -28.17
CA VAL A 12 7.38 10.08 -27.50
C VAL A 12 7.40 10.45 -26.01
N ALA A 13 7.14 11.72 -25.67
CA ALA A 13 7.08 12.16 -24.28
C ALA A 13 5.95 11.47 -23.50
N LEU A 14 4.77 11.34 -24.09
CA LEU A 14 3.63 10.62 -23.48
C LEU A 14 3.95 9.12 -23.29
N ALA A 15 4.59 8.49 -24.26
CA ALA A 15 5.02 7.11 -24.15
C ALA A 15 6.06 6.91 -23.05
N ALA A 16 7.01 7.82 -22.93
CA ALA A 16 8.02 7.78 -21.86
C ALA A 16 7.40 7.94 -20.48
N VAL A 17 6.48 8.90 -20.31
CA VAL A 17 5.73 9.09 -19.06
C VAL A 17 4.91 7.85 -18.72
N ALA A 18 4.21 7.27 -19.68
CA ALA A 18 3.43 6.05 -19.48
C ALA A 18 4.31 4.88 -19.08
N LEU A 19 5.51 4.77 -19.66
CA LEU A 19 6.49 3.72 -19.33
C LEU A 19 7.04 3.89 -17.90
N ILE A 20 7.37 5.12 -17.52
CA ILE A 20 7.83 5.45 -16.16
C ILE A 20 6.74 5.13 -15.13
N LEU A 21 5.49 5.53 -15.39
CA LEU A 21 4.37 5.23 -14.49
C LEU A 21 4.11 3.73 -14.38
N ARG A 22 4.25 2.98 -15.49
CA ARG A 22 4.15 1.52 -15.47
C ARG A 22 5.30 0.87 -14.70
N ALA A 23 6.52 1.36 -14.86
CA ALA A 23 7.69 0.85 -14.13
C ALA A 23 7.57 1.10 -12.62
N GLN A 24 7.07 2.27 -12.21
CA GLN A 24 6.82 2.57 -10.80
C GLN A 24 5.73 1.66 -10.19
N ARG A 25 4.67 1.39 -10.93
CA ARG A 25 3.60 0.45 -10.51
C ARG A 25 4.09 -1.00 -10.51
N GLY A 26 4.96 -1.36 -11.44
CA GLY A 26 5.54 -2.71 -11.55
C GLY A 26 6.48 -3.06 -10.39
N GLY A 27 7.25 -2.09 -9.91
CA GLY A 27 8.20 -2.29 -8.81
C GLY A 27 7.55 -2.68 -7.46
N GLN A 28 6.32 -2.26 -7.23
CA GLN A 28 5.57 -2.62 -6.02
C GLN A 28 4.84 -3.96 -6.15
N ARG A 29 4.40 -4.32 -7.37
CA ARG A 29 3.76 -5.62 -7.62
C ARG A 29 4.71 -6.81 -7.40
N VAL A 30 6.02 -6.59 -7.50
CA VAL A 30 7.03 -7.63 -7.22
C VAL A 30 7.03 -8.04 -5.74
N LEU A 31 6.54 -7.18 -4.83
CA LEU A 31 6.43 -7.50 -3.40
C LEU A 31 5.19 -8.34 -3.08
N VAL A 32 4.17 -8.33 -3.94
CA VAL A 32 2.98 -9.18 -3.75
C VAL A 32 3.41 -10.64 -3.85
N GLY A 33 3.12 -11.42 -2.79
CA GLY A 33 3.57 -12.81 -2.66
C GLY A 33 4.94 -12.97 -1.98
N SER A 34 5.68 -11.87 -1.69
CA SER A 34 6.90 -11.97 -0.87
C SER A 34 6.55 -12.26 0.58
N VAL A 35 7.33 -13.14 1.21
CA VAL A 35 7.15 -13.48 2.63
C VAL A 35 7.86 -12.44 3.49
N VAL A 36 7.12 -11.84 4.40
CA VAL A 36 7.67 -11.00 5.45
C VAL A 36 8.05 -11.89 6.63
N GLU A 37 9.22 -11.67 7.20
CA GLU A 37 9.67 -12.45 8.33
C GLU A 37 8.63 -12.39 9.47
N ARG A 38 8.04 -13.54 9.78
CA ARG A 38 6.91 -13.73 10.73
C ARG A 38 7.16 -13.11 12.11
N SER A 39 8.43 -12.93 12.47
CA SER A 39 8.83 -12.28 13.72
C SER A 39 8.41 -10.82 13.84
N ARG A 40 7.98 -10.20 12.74
CA ARG A 40 7.59 -8.78 12.69
C ARG A 40 6.07 -8.56 12.75
N VAL A 41 5.27 -9.62 12.55
CA VAL A 41 3.81 -9.59 12.61
C VAL A 41 3.36 -10.78 13.45
N GLY A 42 2.99 -10.54 14.69
CA GLY A 42 2.68 -11.57 15.68
C GLY A 42 1.31 -12.25 15.53
N SER A 43 0.60 -12.04 14.41
CA SER A 43 -0.80 -12.48 14.25
C SER A 43 -0.93 -13.70 13.34
N SER A 44 -1.86 -14.62 13.71
CA SER A 44 -2.34 -15.70 12.85
C SER A 44 -3.45 -15.26 11.89
N LEU A 45 -3.85 -14.00 11.93
CA LEU A 45 -4.85 -13.37 11.07
C LEU A 45 -4.17 -12.42 10.08
N PRO A 46 -4.84 -12.07 8.97
CA PRO A 46 -4.39 -10.98 8.10
C PRO A 46 -4.15 -9.69 8.88
N SER A 47 -3.20 -8.90 8.44
CA SER A 47 -2.77 -7.68 9.12
C SER A 47 -2.50 -6.56 8.12
N ILE A 48 -2.38 -5.33 8.62
CA ILE A 48 -2.07 -4.15 7.81
C ILE A 48 -0.81 -3.48 8.35
N LEU A 49 0.15 -3.24 7.46
CA LEU A 49 1.24 -2.31 7.72
C LEU A 49 0.85 -0.95 7.14
N TYR A 50 0.82 0.07 7.97
CA TYR A 50 0.46 1.43 7.61
C TYR A 50 1.68 2.34 7.73
N PHE A 51 2.23 2.75 6.59
CA PHE A 51 3.36 3.66 6.51
C PHE A 51 2.88 5.11 6.49
N THR A 52 3.41 5.89 7.41
CA THR A 52 3.05 7.28 7.69
C THR A 52 4.29 8.14 7.93
N GLY A 53 4.09 9.43 8.14
CA GLY A 53 5.14 10.38 8.53
C GLY A 53 4.53 11.66 9.10
N ALA A 54 5.27 12.34 9.95
CA ALA A 54 4.80 13.52 10.70
C ALA A 54 4.25 14.65 9.79
N SER A 55 4.83 14.86 8.61
CA SER A 55 4.42 15.90 7.65
C SER A 55 3.32 15.47 6.69
N CYS A 56 2.85 14.23 6.76
CA CYS A 56 1.85 13.70 5.84
C CYS A 56 0.43 14.05 6.29
N THR A 57 -0.11 15.16 5.80
CA THR A 57 -1.47 15.64 6.14
C THR A 57 -2.53 14.57 5.85
N ILE A 58 -2.51 13.94 4.67
CA ILE A 58 -3.51 12.94 4.27
C ILE A 58 -3.43 11.66 5.13
N CYS A 59 -2.24 11.34 5.66
CA CYS A 59 -2.07 10.24 6.59
C CYS A 59 -2.91 10.47 7.85
N HIS A 60 -2.86 11.69 8.39
CA HIS A 60 -3.53 12.03 9.64
C HIS A 60 -5.01 12.33 9.47
N THR A 61 -5.39 13.03 8.40
CA THR A 61 -6.76 13.51 8.20
C THR A 61 -7.69 12.53 7.50
N ALA A 62 -7.15 11.61 6.71
CA ALA A 62 -7.95 10.65 5.94
C ALA A 62 -7.60 9.19 6.24
N GLN A 63 -6.33 8.79 6.10
CA GLN A 63 -5.98 7.37 6.19
C GLN A 63 -6.13 6.82 7.61
N LYS A 64 -5.64 7.53 8.61
CA LYS A 64 -5.73 7.09 10.01
C LYS A 64 -7.18 6.96 10.50
N PRO A 65 -8.09 7.92 10.24
CA PRO A 65 -9.52 7.74 10.52
C PRO A 65 -10.13 6.55 9.78
N ALA A 66 -9.80 6.34 8.50
CA ALA A 66 -10.32 5.21 7.73
C ALA A 66 -9.89 3.85 8.31
N LEU A 67 -8.64 3.74 8.80
CA LEU A 67 -8.14 2.54 9.47
C LEU A 67 -8.82 2.29 10.83
N ARG A 68 -9.07 3.35 11.61
CA ARG A 68 -9.81 3.24 12.88
C ARG A 68 -11.24 2.76 12.64
N ASN A 69 -11.97 3.41 11.73
CA ASN A 69 -13.34 3.01 11.37
C ASN A 69 -13.40 1.59 10.82
N LEU A 70 -12.38 1.16 10.07
CA LEU A 70 -12.25 -0.21 9.62
C LEU A 70 -12.13 -1.16 10.81
N ALA A 71 -11.19 -0.90 11.72
CA ALA A 71 -10.95 -1.75 12.89
C ALA A 71 -12.20 -1.87 13.78
N ASP A 72 -12.87 -0.75 14.04
CA ASP A 72 -14.10 -0.70 14.85
C ASP A 72 -15.27 -1.46 14.21
N GLY A 73 -15.30 -1.53 12.88
CA GLY A 73 -16.33 -2.23 12.12
C GLY A 73 -16.05 -3.72 11.82
N LEU A 74 -14.93 -4.26 12.30
CA LEU A 74 -14.59 -5.66 12.14
C LEU A 74 -15.07 -6.48 13.35
N THR A 75 -15.59 -7.67 13.09
CA THR A 75 -15.97 -8.62 14.16
C THR A 75 -14.79 -9.31 14.80
N GLN A 76 -13.66 -9.35 14.09
CA GLN A 76 -12.39 -9.89 14.58
C GLN A 76 -11.34 -8.78 14.63
N SER A 77 -10.59 -8.74 15.71
CA SER A 77 -9.47 -7.83 15.85
C SER A 77 -8.34 -8.24 14.92
N ILE A 78 -7.91 -7.30 14.06
CA ILE A 78 -6.73 -7.44 13.22
C ILE A 78 -5.60 -6.55 13.74
N GLU A 79 -4.37 -6.93 13.45
CA GLU A 79 -3.22 -6.08 13.73
C GLU A 79 -3.09 -5.00 12.65
N ILE A 80 -3.08 -3.74 13.08
CA ILE A 80 -2.72 -2.59 12.23
C ILE A 80 -1.47 -1.97 12.83
N ARG A 81 -0.33 -2.19 12.19
CA ARG A 81 0.95 -1.63 12.63
C ARG A 81 1.19 -0.32 11.92
N GLU A 82 1.20 0.77 12.67
CA GLU A 82 1.59 2.10 12.20
C GLU A 82 3.12 2.22 12.20
N ILE A 83 3.69 2.62 11.08
CA ILE A 83 5.13 2.70 10.85
C ILE A 83 5.46 4.12 10.38
N ASP A 84 6.12 4.89 11.24
CA ASP A 84 6.67 6.19 10.84
C ASP A 84 7.98 5.96 10.09
N ILE A 85 8.05 6.43 8.84
CA ILE A 85 9.22 6.25 7.98
C ILE A 85 10.49 6.96 8.50
N ALA A 86 10.34 7.96 9.35
CA ALA A 86 11.47 8.64 9.98
C ALA A 86 12.03 7.81 11.16
N VAL A 87 11.19 7.02 11.81
CA VAL A 87 11.57 6.14 12.93
C VAL A 87 12.07 4.79 12.43
N GLU A 88 11.41 4.23 11.43
CA GLU A 88 11.74 2.91 10.86
C GLU A 88 12.09 3.00 9.35
N PRO A 89 13.14 3.76 8.95
CA PRO A 89 13.46 3.98 7.54
C PRO A 89 13.94 2.71 6.83
N THR A 90 14.49 1.76 7.54
CA THR A 90 14.91 0.47 6.98
C THR A 90 13.72 -0.35 6.51
N LEU A 91 12.65 -0.37 7.30
CA LEU A 91 11.42 -1.08 6.95
C LEU A 91 10.74 -0.43 5.74
N ALA A 92 10.70 0.91 5.68
CA ALA A 92 10.17 1.64 4.53
C ALA A 92 10.93 1.31 3.23
N ARG A 93 12.26 1.17 3.30
CA ARG A 93 13.09 0.77 2.14
C ARG A 93 12.86 -0.68 1.74
N GLU A 94 12.75 -1.59 2.71
CA GLU A 94 12.48 -3.01 2.49
C GLU A 94 11.18 -3.22 1.72
N TYR A 95 10.13 -2.49 2.11
CA TYR A 95 8.83 -2.52 1.43
C TYR A 95 8.74 -1.55 0.24
N ARG A 96 9.85 -0.91 -0.16
CA ARG A 96 9.91 0.04 -1.29
C ARG A 96 8.85 1.13 -1.22
N VAL A 97 8.62 1.64 -0.01
CA VAL A 97 7.68 2.74 0.21
C VAL A 97 8.26 4.04 -0.32
N MET A 98 7.68 4.56 -1.40
CA MET A 98 8.14 5.76 -2.11
C MET A 98 7.23 6.96 -1.88
N SER A 99 6.04 6.77 -1.33
CA SER A 99 5.07 7.84 -1.06
C SER A 99 4.17 7.48 0.11
N LEU A 100 3.56 8.48 0.72
CA LEU A 100 2.69 8.35 1.88
C LEU A 100 1.29 8.91 1.59
N PRO A 101 0.25 8.33 2.18
CA PRO A 101 0.28 7.07 2.94
C PRO A 101 0.52 5.86 2.03
N THR A 102 1.09 4.80 2.57
CA THR A 102 1.10 3.47 1.93
C THR A 102 0.56 2.46 2.93
N THR A 103 -0.36 1.60 2.49
CA THR A 103 -0.88 0.49 3.29
C THR A 103 -0.57 -0.83 2.59
N ILE A 104 -0.08 -1.80 3.35
CA ILE A 104 0.26 -3.14 2.86
C ILE A 104 -0.58 -4.14 3.64
N VAL A 105 -1.35 -4.94 2.93
CA VAL A 105 -2.14 -6.03 3.51
C VAL A 105 -1.30 -7.30 3.47
N LEU A 106 -1.14 -7.92 4.62
CA LEU A 106 -0.48 -9.23 4.78
C LEU A 106 -1.53 -10.29 5.05
N ASP A 107 -1.33 -11.47 4.48
CA ASP A 107 -2.14 -12.65 4.85
C ASP A 107 -1.69 -13.24 6.21
N ALA A 108 -2.41 -14.26 6.68
CA ALA A 108 -2.09 -14.96 7.92
C ALA A 108 -0.71 -15.65 7.91
N GLY A 109 -0.14 -15.88 6.74
CA GLY A 109 1.21 -16.42 6.54
C GLY A 109 2.30 -15.36 6.58
N GLY A 110 1.93 -14.06 6.61
CA GLY A 110 2.84 -12.94 6.52
C GLY A 110 3.27 -12.61 5.09
N GLN A 111 2.57 -13.15 4.07
CA GLN A 111 2.81 -12.81 2.67
C GLN A 111 2.10 -11.50 2.33
N VAL A 112 2.74 -10.70 1.49
CA VAL A 112 2.12 -9.48 0.95
C VAL A 112 1.00 -9.86 -0.01
N ALA A 113 -0.24 -9.61 0.39
CA ALA A 113 -1.43 -9.85 -0.41
C ALA A 113 -1.75 -8.64 -1.31
N ASP A 114 -1.71 -7.44 -0.75
CA ASP A 114 -2.04 -6.20 -1.47
C ASP A 114 -1.18 -5.02 -1.02
N ILE A 115 -0.95 -4.08 -1.93
CA ILE A 115 -0.25 -2.82 -1.66
C ILE A 115 -1.08 -1.65 -2.20
N ASN A 116 -1.35 -0.66 -1.34
CA ASN A 116 -2.02 0.56 -1.72
C ASN A 116 -1.08 1.75 -1.53
N VAL A 117 -0.77 2.43 -2.62
CA VAL A 117 -0.01 3.68 -2.62
C VAL A 117 -1.00 4.84 -2.67
N GLY A 118 -0.87 5.76 -1.73
CA GLY A 118 -1.87 6.79 -1.47
C GLY A 118 -3.03 6.29 -0.61
N PHE A 119 -4.05 7.11 -0.49
CA PHE A 119 -5.23 6.82 0.32
C PHE A 119 -5.96 5.55 -0.13
N ALA A 120 -6.26 4.68 0.83
CA ALA A 120 -7.11 3.50 0.66
C ALA A 120 -8.31 3.58 1.61
N SER A 121 -9.51 3.52 1.05
CA SER A 121 -10.74 3.54 1.87
C SER A 121 -10.87 2.29 2.74
N GLY A 122 -11.56 2.40 3.87
CA GLY A 122 -11.83 1.26 4.76
C GLY A 122 -12.52 0.11 4.06
N GLU A 123 -13.44 0.41 3.12
CA GLU A 123 -14.12 -0.62 2.33
C GLU A 123 -13.16 -1.37 1.40
N LYS A 124 -12.24 -0.65 0.74
CA LYS A 124 -11.20 -1.29 -0.09
C LYS A 124 -10.33 -2.21 0.75
N LEU A 125 -9.85 -1.73 1.88
CA LEU A 125 -9.02 -2.50 2.81
C LEU A 125 -9.78 -3.72 3.35
N ARG A 126 -11.06 -3.59 3.68
CA ARG A 126 -11.90 -4.73 4.10
C ARG A 126 -11.95 -5.82 3.03
N ARG A 127 -12.19 -5.46 1.76
CA ARG A 127 -12.18 -6.44 0.66
C ARG A 127 -10.83 -7.14 0.51
N GLN A 128 -9.74 -6.40 0.65
CA GLN A 128 -8.38 -6.95 0.58
C GLN A 128 -8.09 -7.90 1.74
N LEU A 129 -8.51 -7.56 2.97
CA LEU A 129 -8.39 -8.44 4.14
C LEU A 129 -9.18 -9.74 3.96
N VAL A 130 -10.39 -9.67 3.41
CA VAL A 130 -11.17 -10.88 3.09
C VAL A 130 -10.44 -11.72 2.05
N GLY A 131 -9.92 -11.11 1.00
CA GLY A 131 -9.08 -11.78 0.00
C GLY A 131 -7.80 -12.40 0.56
N ALA A 132 -7.27 -11.82 1.63
CA ALA A 132 -6.10 -12.31 2.37
C ALA A 132 -6.43 -13.40 3.41
N GLY A 133 -7.68 -13.84 3.48
CA GLY A 133 -8.11 -14.95 4.35
C GLY A 133 -8.80 -14.53 5.65
N MET A 134 -9.20 -13.25 5.78
CA MET A 134 -10.05 -12.86 6.91
C MET A 134 -11.45 -13.47 6.76
N PRO A 135 -11.99 -14.15 7.80
CA PRO A 135 -13.34 -14.69 7.73
C PRO A 135 -14.36 -13.58 7.48
N VAL A 136 -15.25 -13.84 6.52
CA VAL A 136 -16.44 -12.99 6.34
C VAL A 136 -17.37 -13.29 7.51
N ALA A 137 -17.70 -12.28 8.31
CA ALA A 137 -18.76 -12.43 9.30
C ALA A 137 -20.06 -12.77 8.56
N ALA A 138 -20.60 -13.93 8.87
CA ALA A 138 -21.90 -14.35 8.39
C ALA A 138 -22.99 -13.48 9.00
#